data_a138e4761518be305c7f11ac92ccbce3
#
_entry.id   a138e4761518be305c7f11ac92ccbce3
#
_cell.length_a   1.000
_cell.length_b   1.000
_cell.length_c   1.000
_cell.angle_alpha   90.00
_cell.angle_beta   90.00
_cell.angle_gamma   90.00
#
_symmetry.space_group_name_H-M   'P 1'
#
loop_
_entity.id
_entity.type
_entity.pdbx_description
1 polymer ?
#
loop_
_entity_poly.entity_id
_entity_poly.type
_entity_poly.pdbx_seq_one_letter_code
_entity_poly.pdbx_strand_id
1 'polypeptide(L)'
;EKAFALELVEEALKRGEVGIGTSIVSFKEVLDGINAGQYDGSATLWKTKDRESYLLYSEPYLENRLVLVSRAGNDVSADSLNDLKNKRVSVVSDYAYGTSIYTIPGVSILPGKSDQQNLELLLEGKTDYMLVDELLIKYLLEYQHQEVKKYLSVGTKAIIVQPLYFAILKSTTNAEAIISEFNENIRQMMADGTYNDILELNWIQYDVDGDGVLELVMGGRQAGKEAPANYYALMSASGLSTNTDRYYINGTVYDGWNTVPAKFKNDLIKAANSAPSESGGLKLKF
;
A
#
# COMPACT_ATOMS: atom_id res chain seq x y z
N GLU A 1 11.59 8.99 4.75
CA GLU A 1 10.19 8.60 4.54
C GLU A 1 10.13 7.18 3.98
N LYS A 2 9.27 6.33 4.54
CA LYS A 2 9.09 4.96 4.03
C LYS A 2 8.27 5.02 2.74
N ALA A 3 8.85 4.58 1.64
CA ALA A 3 8.23 4.63 0.33
C ALA A 3 7.95 3.21 -0.19
N PHE A 4 6.99 2.52 0.43
CA PHE A 4 6.66 1.12 0.12
C PHE A 4 6.49 0.83 -1.38
N ALA A 5 5.73 1.67 -2.06
CA ALA A 5 5.47 1.51 -3.48
C ALA A 5 6.76 1.63 -4.31
N LEU A 6 7.60 2.62 -4.00
CA LEU A 6 8.88 2.80 -4.68
C LEU A 6 9.82 1.61 -4.43
N GLU A 7 9.92 1.14 -3.19
CA GLU A 7 10.75 -0.02 -2.83
C GLU A 7 10.32 -1.30 -3.57
N LEU A 8 9.00 -1.52 -3.73
CA LEU A 8 8.50 -2.65 -4.53
C LEU A 8 8.90 -2.54 -6.00
N VAL A 9 8.77 -1.34 -6.58
CA VAL A 9 9.11 -1.11 -8.00
C VAL A 9 10.62 -1.24 -8.22
N GLU A 10 11.43 -0.66 -7.35
CA GLU A 10 12.89 -0.77 -7.44
C GLU A 10 13.38 -2.22 -7.36
N GLU A 11 12.84 -3.01 -6.43
CA GLU A 11 13.19 -4.44 -6.32
C GLU A 11 12.74 -5.24 -7.56
N ALA A 12 11.53 -5.01 -8.05
CA ALA A 12 11.03 -5.70 -9.23
C ALA A 12 11.87 -5.38 -10.48
N LEU A 13 12.25 -4.12 -10.69
CA LEU A 13 13.09 -3.70 -11.81
C LEU A 13 14.52 -4.21 -11.68
N LYS A 14 15.06 -4.23 -10.46
CA LYS A 14 16.38 -4.81 -10.17
C LYS A 14 16.44 -6.29 -10.51
N ARG A 15 15.40 -7.06 -10.24
CA ARG A 15 15.31 -8.48 -10.62
C ARG A 15 15.32 -8.68 -12.14
N GLY A 16 14.77 -7.73 -12.88
CA GLY A 16 14.79 -7.70 -14.34
C GLY A 16 16.08 -7.10 -14.92
N GLU A 17 17.09 -6.85 -14.11
CA GLU A 17 18.35 -6.22 -14.53
C GLU A 17 18.16 -4.88 -15.26
N VAL A 18 17.04 -4.19 -14.98
CA VAL A 18 16.76 -2.87 -15.49
C VAL A 18 17.49 -1.83 -14.64
N GLY A 19 18.41 -1.09 -15.24
CA GLY A 19 19.06 0.03 -14.58
C GLY A 19 18.08 1.17 -14.36
N ILE A 20 17.95 1.62 -13.11
CA ILE A 20 17.03 2.70 -12.74
C ILE A 20 17.74 3.82 -12.00
N GLY A 21 17.32 5.05 -12.30
CA GLY A 21 17.56 6.22 -11.49
C GLY A 21 16.22 6.73 -10.99
N THR A 22 16.08 6.93 -9.68
CA THR A 22 14.83 7.37 -9.07
C THR A 22 14.97 8.77 -8.49
N SER A 23 13.91 9.56 -8.61
CA SER A 23 13.79 10.88 -8.00
C SER A 23 12.41 11.01 -7.38
N ILE A 24 12.35 11.52 -6.15
CA ILE A 24 11.10 11.83 -5.49
C ILE A 24 10.80 13.30 -5.72
N VAL A 25 9.76 13.57 -6.48
CA VAL A 25 9.34 14.91 -6.86
C VAL A 25 7.82 15.04 -6.68
N SER A 26 7.28 16.24 -6.78
CA SER A 26 5.83 16.46 -6.71
C SER A 26 5.11 15.74 -7.86
N PHE A 27 3.85 15.40 -7.65
CA PHE A 27 3.04 14.73 -8.69
C PHE A 27 2.98 15.54 -10.00
N LYS A 28 2.90 16.86 -9.89
CA LYS A 28 2.94 17.74 -11.07
C LYS A 28 4.24 17.61 -11.83
N GLU A 29 5.37 17.61 -11.12
CA GLU A 29 6.70 17.47 -11.74
C GLU A 29 6.88 16.10 -12.39
N VAL A 30 6.29 15.04 -11.82
CA VAL A 30 6.27 13.70 -12.46
C VAL A 30 5.62 13.79 -13.83
N LEU A 31 4.41 14.33 -13.92
CA LEU A 31 3.67 14.40 -15.18
C LEU A 31 4.33 15.34 -16.19
N ASP A 32 4.79 16.50 -15.75
CA ASP A 32 5.49 17.45 -16.61
C ASP A 32 6.80 16.85 -17.15
N GLY A 33 7.56 16.16 -16.30
CA GLY A 33 8.81 15.51 -16.68
C GLY A 33 8.62 14.35 -17.66
N ILE A 34 7.57 13.55 -17.50
CA ILE A 34 7.21 12.48 -18.45
C ILE A 34 6.84 13.10 -19.80
N ASN A 35 6.00 14.12 -19.81
CA ASN A 35 5.57 14.80 -21.04
C ASN A 35 6.72 15.49 -21.75
N ALA A 36 7.71 15.99 -21.02
CA ALA A 36 8.94 16.60 -21.58
C ALA A 36 10.01 15.58 -21.98
N GLY A 37 9.81 14.28 -21.72
CA GLY A 37 10.81 13.24 -21.95
C GLY A 37 11.99 13.29 -20.98
N GLN A 38 11.84 13.97 -19.84
CA GLN A 38 12.85 14.05 -18.78
C GLN A 38 12.84 12.79 -17.91
N TYR A 39 11.68 12.18 -17.74
CA TYR A 39 11.50 10.91 -17.06
C TYR A 39 10.93 9.87 -18.02
N ASP A 40 11.37 8.64 -17.89
CA ASP A 40 10.86 7.52 -18.70
C ASP A 40 9.52 7.00 -18.19
N GLY A 41 9.17 7.28 -16.94
CA GLY A 41 7.92 6.81 -16.33
C GLY A 41 7.79 7.19 -14.86
N SER A 42 6.88 6.50 -14.18
CA SER A 42 6.64 6.65 -12.75
C SER A 42 6.40 5.31 -12.07
N ALA A 43 6.92 5.19 -10.87
CA ALA A 43 6.67 4.03 -10.03
C ALA A 43 5.20 3.94 -9.57
N THR A 44 4.54 5.08 -9.37
CA THR A 44 3.21 5.15 -8.75
C THR A 44 2.28 6.06 -9.54
N LEU A 45 1.45 5.48 -10.36
CA LEU A 45 0.43 6.23 -11.10
C LEU A 45 -0.94 5.56 -10.98
N TRP A 46 -1.96 6.41 -10.93
CA TRP A 46 -3.33 5.97 -11.22
C TRP A 46 -3.55 5.95 -12.72
N LYS A 47 -4.21 4.91 -13.18
CA LYS A 47 -4.51 4.72 -14.59
C LYS A 47 -5.63 5.64 -15.03
N THR A 48 -5.42 6.40 -16.11
CA THR A 48 -6.45 7.22 -16.74
C THR A 48 -6.40 7.04 -18.25
N LYS A 49 -7.57 7.21 -18.90
CA LYS A 49 -7.68 7.07 -20.37
C LYS A 49 -6.72 7.97 -21.12
N ASP A 50 -6.58 9.21 -20.67
CA ASP A 50 -5.71 10.18 -21.34
C ASP A 50 -4.24 9.76 -21.29
N ARG A 51 -3.80 9.22 -20.17
CA ARG A 51 -2.42 8.75 -19.99
C ARG A 51 -2.15 7.47 -20.76
N GLU A 52 -3.14 6.61 -20.98
CA GLU A 52 -3.00 5.38 -21.77
C GLU A 52 -2.62 5.64 -23.23
N SER A 53 -2.80 6.86 -23.72
CA SER A 53 -2.38 7.22 -25.07
C SER A 53 -0.86 7.23 -25.23
N TYR A 54 -0.08 7.55 -24.19
CA TYR A 54 1.37 7.65 -24.23
C TYR A 54 2.12 6.80 -23.21
N LEU A 55 1.44 6.27 -22.19
CA LEU A 55 2.00 5.38 -21.18
C LEU A 55 1.56 3.93 -21.35
N LEU A 56 2.50 3.02 -21.12
CA LEU A 56 2.25 1.61 -20.94
C LEU A 56 2.25 1.28 -19.45
N TYR A 57 1.19 0.64 -18.97
CA TYR A 57 0.98 0.33 -17.57
C TYR A 57 1.26 -1.14 -17.25
N SER A 58 1.81 -1.37 -16.07
CA SER A 58 1.85 -2.70 -15.46
C SER A 58 0.44 -3.19 -15.08
N GLU A 59 0.34 -4.44 -14.64
CA GLU A 59 -0.75 -4.84 -13.76
C GLU A 59 -0.69 -4.02 -12.46
N PRO A 60 -1.81 -3.82 -11.75
CA PRO A 60 -1.77 -3.17 -10.44
C PRO A 60 -0.92 -4.01 -9.49
N TYR A 61 0.03 -3.39 -8.80
CA TYR A 61 0.94 -4.10 -7.91
C TYR A 61 0.74 -3.77 -6.43
N LEU A 62 -0.02 -2.74 -6.13
CA LEU A 62 -0.37 -2.28 -4.78
C LEU A 62 -1.68 -1.51 -4.85
N GLU A 63 -2.39 -1.38 -3.73
CA GLU A 63 -3.49 -0.44 -3.58
C GLU A 63 -3.10 0.69 -2.64
N ASN A 64 -3.50 1.91 -3.00
CA ASN A 64 -3.53 3.02 -2.08
C ASN A 64 -4.88 2.99 -1.36
N ARG A 65 -4.85 2.61 -0.08
CA ARG A 65 -6.04 2.43 0.75
C ARG A 65 -6.05 3.50 1.84
N LEU A 66 -6.90 4.51 1.68
CA LEU A 66 -6.97 5.64 2.61
C LEU A 66 -8.02 5.38 3.68
N VAL A 67 -7.60 5.39 4.92
CA VAL A 67 -8.44 5.17 6.10
C VAL A 67 -8.58 6.45 6.92
N LEU A 68 -9.66 6.53 7.69
CA LEU A 68 -9.83 7.60 8.66
C LEU A 68 -9.05 7.29 9.95
N VAL A 69 -8.42 8.33 10.48
CA VAL A 69 -7.82 8.32 11.81
C VAL A 69 -8.38 9.49 12.60
N SER A 70 -8.71 9.27 13.86
CA SER A 70 -9.17 10.28 14.79
C SER A 70 -8.55 10.07 16.16
N ARG A 71 -8.80 11.02 17.08
CA ARG A 71 -8.43 10.83 18.48
C ARG A 71 -9.23 9.68 19.10
N ALA A 72 -8.61 8.98 20.04
CA ALA A 72 -9.22 7.85 20.73
C ALA A 72 -10.61 8.16 21.25
N GLY A 73 -11.54 7.22 21.06
CA GLY A 73 -12.93 7.34 21.43
C GLY A 73 -13.83 7.99 20.38
N ASN A 74 -13.28 8.58 19.34
CA ASN A 74 -14.08 9.09 18.22
C ASN A 74 -14.41 7.98 17.24
N ASP A 75 -15.58 8.09 16.62
CA ASP A 75 -16.07 7.17 15.62
C ASP A 75 -15.29 7.32 14.30
N VAL A 76 -14.71 6.24 13.82
CA VAL A 76 -13.97 6.14 12.55
C VAL A 76 -14.63 5.15 11.58
N SER A 77 -15.91 4.82 11.79
CA SER A 77 -16.66 3.84 11.01
C SER A 77 -17.34 4.39 9.75
N ALA A 78 -17.16 5.68 9.44
CA ALA A 78 -17.78 6.29 8.26
C ALA A 78 -17.46 5.51 6.99
N ASP A 79 -18.46 5.37 6.12
CA ASP A 79 -18.34 4.68 4.83
C ASP A 79 -17.79 5.57 3.72
N SER A 80 -17.98 6.87 3.87
CA SER A 80 -17.51 7.87 2.90
C SER A 80 -17.24 9.21 3.58
N LEU A 81 -16.53 10.11 2.90
CA LEU A 81 -16.32 11.48 3.37
C LEU A 81 -17.64 12.26 3.48
N ASN A 82 -18.67 11.91 2.72
CA ASN A 82 -19.99 12.55 2.83
C ASN A 82 -20.66 12.36 4.20
N ASP A 83 -20.27 11.33 4.94
CA ASP A 83 -20.79 11.04 6.29
C ASP A 83 -20.17 11.94 7.38
N LEU A 84 -19.14 12.70 7.03
CA LEU A 84 -18.37 13.56 7.96
C LEU A 84 -18.83 15.03 7.94
N LYS A 85 -20.13 15.26 7.87
CA LYS A 85 -20.70 16.61 7.86
C LYS A 85 -20.30 17.39 9.10
N ASN A 86 -19.93 18.65 8.90
CA ASN A 86 -19.46 19.57 9.94
C ASN A 86 -18.15 19.13 10.62
N LYS A 87 -17.37 18.25 9.97
CA LYS A 87 -16.06 17.81 10.45
C LYS A 87 -14.94 18.40 9.62
N ARG A 88 -13.78 18.53 10.26
CA ARG A 88 -12.53 18.96 9.64
C ARG A 88 -11.68 17.72 9.40
N VAL A 89 -11.33 17.47 8.13
CA VAL A 89 -10.54 16.30 7.71
C VAL A 89 -9.25 16.79 7.08
N SER A 90 -8.11 16.46 7.67
CA SER A 90 -6.80 16.78 7.06
C SER A 90 -6.40 15.73 6.04
N VAL A 91 -5.80 16.21 4.95
CA VAL A 91 -5.24 15.40 3.85
C VAL A 91 -3.88 15.96 3.48
N VAL A 92 -3.04 15.20 2.79
CA VAL A 92 -1.77 15.72 2.28
C VAL A 92 -2.00 16.44 0.96
N SER A 93 -1.54 17.68 0.83
CA SER A 93 -1.86 18.59 -0.28
C SER A 93 -1.43 18.07 -1.65
N ASP A 94 -0.32 17.33 -1.72
CA ASP A 94 0.26 16.87 -2.99
C ASP A 94 -0.20 15.48 -3.43
N TYR A 95 -1.08 14.84 -2.65
CA TYR A 95 -1.65 13.56 -3.05
C TYR A 95 -2.77 13.75 -4.07
N ALA A 96 -2.81 12.89 -5.07
CA ALA A 96 -3.76 12.97 -6.16
C ALA A 96 -5.15 12.41 -5.78
N TYR A 97 -5.81 13.00 -4.79
CA TYR A 97 -7.19 12.59 -4.41
C TYR A 97 -8.24 12.95 -5.47
N GLY A 98 -7.86 13.76 -6.43
CA GLY A 98 -8.81 14.45 -7.30
C GLY A 98 -9.40 15.70 -6.64
N THR A 99 -9.89 16.62 -7.45
CA THR A 99 -10.50 17.89 -6.98
C THR A 99 -11.83 17.68 -6.25
N SER A 100 -12.49 16.55 -6.49
CA SER A 100 -13.81 16.24 -5.94
C SER A 100 -13.87 16.16 -4.42
N ILE A 101 -12.78 15.78 -3.74
CA ILE A 101 -12.78 15.72 -2.28
C ILE A 101 -12.92 17.11 -1.63
N TYR A 102 -12.41 18.15 -2.27
CA TYR A 102 -12.46 19.52 -1.76
C TYR A 102 -13.83 20.18 -1.91
N THR A 103 -14.72 19.55 -2.66
CA THR A 103 -16.06 20.08 -2.97
C THR A 103 -17.19 19.32 -2.28
N ILE A 104 -16.89 18.45 -1.33
CA ILE A 104 -17.90 17.68 -0.58
C ILE A 104 -18.69 18.62 0.32
N PRO A 105 -20.01 18.73 0.14
CA PRO A 105 -20.83 19.68 0.92
C PRO A 105 -20.78 19.39 2.42
N GLY A 106 -20.48 20.42 3.19
CA GLY A 106 -20.51 20.35 4.65
C GLY A 106 -19.28 19.67 5.30
N VAL A 107 -18.27 19.27 4.52
CA VAL A 107 -17.01 18.71 5.03
C VAL A 107 -15.89 19.71 4.77
N SER A 108 -15.12 20.04 5.79
CA SER A 108 -13.95 20.92 5.67
C SER A 108 -12.69 20.08 5.42
N ILE A 109 -12.25 20.02 4.17
CA ILE A 109 -10.98 19.34 3.81
C ILE A 109 -9.84 20.34 3.97
N LEU A 110 -8.89 20.01 4.83
CA LEU A 110 -7.74 20.85 5.18
C LEU A 110 -6.45 20.22 4.64
N PRO A 111 -5.85 20.78 3.58
CA PRO A 111 -4.58 20.28 3.07
C PRO A 111 -3.44 20.62 4.01
N GLY A 112 -2.72 19.59 4.47
CA GLY A 112 -1.48 19.70 5.23
C GLY A 112 -0.26 19.38 4.37
N LYS A 113 0.92 19.68 4.89
CA LYS A 113 2.18 19.48 4.16
C LYS A 113 2.66 18.03 4.17
N SER A 114 2.27 17.27 5.19
CA SER A 114 2.69 15.88 5.38
C SER A 114 1.74 15.13 6.32
N ASP A 115 1.80 13.80 6.30
CA ASP A 115 1.07 12.94 7.23
C ASP A 115 1.49 13.20 8.69
N GLN A 116 2.78 13.50 8.93
CA GLN A 116 3.25 13.87 10.26
C GLN A 116 2.59 15.14 10.76
N GLN A 117 2.56 16.21 9.96
CA GLN A 117 1.88 17.45 10.34
C GLN A 117 0.39 17.20 10.58
N ASN A 118 -0.24 16.40 9.76
CA ASN A 118 -1.65 16.05 9.93
C ASN A 118 -1.91 15.29 11.23
N LEU A 119 -1.02 14.40 11.62
CA LEU A 119 -1.08 13.70 12.90
C LEU A 119 -0.95 14.67 14.08
N GLU A 120 -0.02 15.61 14.01
CA GLU A 120 0.15 16.66 15.03
C GLU A 120 -1.11 17.52 15.18
N LEU A 121 -1.66 18.00 14.05
CA LEU A 121 -2.91 18.77 14.03
C LEU A 121 -4.10 18.00 14.61
N LEU A 122 -4.15 16.69 14.35
CA LEU A 122 -5.17 15.82 14.91
C LEU A 122 -5.05 15.69 16.42
N LEU A 123 -3.85 15.43 16.92
CA LEU A 123 -3.58 15.28 18.36
C LEU A 123 -3.82 16.59 19.12
N GLU A 124 -3.52 17.75 18.51
CA GLU A 124 -3.80 19.08 19.06
C GLU A 124 -5.28 19.49 18.99
N GLY A 125 -6.14 18.68 18.37
CA GLY A 125 -7.56 18.99 18.22
C GLY A 125 -7.88 20.04 17.15
N LYS A 126 -6.91 20.40 16.30
CA LYS A 126 -7.11 21.35 15.20
C LYS A 126 -7.88 20.76 14.03
N THR A 127 -7.83 19.44 13.88
CA THR A 127 -8.66 18.65 12.96
C THR A 127 -9.41 17.58 13.72
N ASP A 128 -10.50 17.08 13.15
CA ASP A 128 -11.32 16.02 13.75
C ASP A 128 -10.88 14.65 13.25
N TYR A 129 -10.45 14.60 11.98
CA TYR A 129 -9.96 13.41 11.31
C TYR A 129 -8.74 13.74 10.45
N MET A 130 -7.93 12.72 10.19
CA MET A 130 -7.00 12.71 9.07
C MET A 130 -7.31 11.54 8.15
N LEU A 131 -7.12 11.73 6.86
CA LEU A 131 -7.18 10.69 5.85
C LEU A 131 -5.75 10.32 5.49
N VAL A 132 -5.40 9.04 5.68
CA VAL A 132 -4.02 8.58 5.55
C VAL A 132 -3.98 7.18 4.93
N ASP A 133 -2.90 6.86 4.23
CA ASP A 133 -2.66 5.52 3.72
C ASP A 133 -2.59 4.49 4.85
N GLU A 134 -3.30 3.38 4.69
CA GLU A 134 -3.42 2.33 5.71
C GLU A 134 -2.07 1.69 6.06
N LEU A 135 -1.21 1.45 5.06
CA LEU A 135 0.14 0.91 5.30
C LEU A 135 0.99 1.91 6.07
N LEU A 136 0.93 3.17 5.69
CA LEU A 136 1.72 4.21 6.34
C LEU A 136 1.32 4.38 7.81
N ILE A 137 0.02 4.48 8.11
CA ILE A 137 -0.40 4.66 9.52
C ILE A 137 -0.07 3.42 10.36
N LYS A 138 -0.26 2.22 9.82
CA LYS A 138 0.16 0.99 10.52
C LYS A 138 1.65 0.99 10.81
N TYR A 139 2.47 1.34 9.84
CA TYR A 139 3.92 1.45 10.01
C TYR A 139 4.31 2.50 11.07
N LEU A 140 3.74 3.70 10.99
CA LEU A 140 4.03 4.76 11.95
C LEU A 140 3.69 4.35 13.39
N LEU A 141 2.55 3.72 13.60
CA LEU A 141 2.10 3.31 14.93
C LEU A 141 2.82 2.06 15.46
N GLU A 142 3.34 1.21 14.60
CA GLU A 142 4.07 0.01 15.03
C GLU A 142 5.54 0.30 15.32
N TYR A 143 6.19 1.14 14.52
CA TYR A 143 7.65 1.30 14.56
C TYR A 143 8.14 2.68 14.99
N GLN A 144 7.36 3.74 14.82
CA GLN A 144 7.83 5.11 15.08
C GLN A 144 7.10 5.84 16.19
N HIS A 145 5.81 5.63 16.32
CA HIS A 145 4.94 6.37 17.24
C HIS A 145 4.09 5.45 18.10
N GLN A 146 4.69 4.38 18.63
CA GLN A 146 3.98 3.41 19.48
C GLN A 146 3.31 4.08 20.69
N GLU A 147 3.94 5.11 21.23
CA GLU A 147 3.43 5.87 22.37
C GLU A 147 2.13 6.64 22.08
N VAL A 148 1.87 6.99 20.82
CA VAL A 148 0.64 7.73 20.44
C VAL A 148 -0.51 6.79 20.04
N LYS A 149 -0.24 5.52 19.80
CA LYS A 149 -1.24 4.53 19.40
C LYS A 149 -2.48 4.53 20.31
N LYS A 150 -2.26 4.66 21.61
CA LYS A 150 -3.34 4.71 22.62
C LYS A 150 -4.23 5.96 22.56
N TYR A 151 -3.77 6.99 21.86
CA TYR A 151 -4.52 8.25 21.70
C TYR A 151 -5.29 8.34 20.40
N LEU A 152 -5.25 7.29 19.60
CA LEU A 152 -5.85 7.26 18.26
C LEU A 152 -6.89 6.14 18.12
N SER A 153 -7.92 6.45 17.33
CA SER A 153 -8.80 5.47 16.71
C SER A 153 -8.48 5.41 15.23
N VAL A 154 -8.21 4.21 14.71
CA VAL A 154 -7.87 3.99 13.30
C VAL A 154 -8.99 3.18 12.65
N GLY A 155 -9.55 3.71 11.55
CA GLY A 155 -10.58 3.04 10.77
C GLY A 155 -10.05 1.76 10.13
N THR A 156 -10.88 0.74 10.09
CA THR A 156 -10.56 -0.54 9.44
C THR A 156 -11.06 -0.62 8.01
N LYS A 157 -11.90 0.35 7.61
CA LYS A 157 -12.46 0.46 6.27
C LYS A 157 -11.78 1.58 5.49
N ALA A 158 -11.27 1.25 4.32
CA ALA A 158 -10.76 2.27 3.42
C ALA A 158 -11.90 3.08 2.82
N ILE A 159 -11.80 4.41 2.91
CA ILE A 159 -12.75 5.36 2.32
C ILE A 159 -12.46 5.59 0.86
N ILE A 160 -11.18 5.65 0.51
CA ILE A 160 -10.70 5.78 -0.86
C ILE A 160 -9.77 4.60 -1.13
N VAL A 161 -9.99 3.92 -2.24
CA VAL A 161 -9.14 2.83 -2.71
C VAL A 161 -8.78 3.10 -4.16
N GLN A 162 -7.48 3.13 -4.45
CA GLN A 162 -6.96 3.33 -5.79
C GLN A 162 -5.84 2.34 -6.08
N PRO A 163 -5.94 1.54 -7.14
CA PRO A 163 -4.84 0.69 -7.56
C PRO A 163 -3.67 1.53 -8.06
N LEU A 164 -2.46 1.12 -7.69
CA LEU A 164 -1.21 1.73 -8.12
C LEU A 164 -0.56 0.90 -9.23
N TYR A 165 -0.05 1.61 -10.21
CA TYR A 165 0.61 1.04 -11.38
C TYR A 165 2.00 1.61 -11.54
N PHE A 166 2.93 0.77 -11.94
CA PHE A 166 4.16 1.19 -12.60
C PHE A 166 3.83 1.50 -14.07
N ALA A 167 4.30 2.62 -14.57
CA ALA A 167 4.04 3.01 -15.95
C ALA A 167 5.26 3.67 -16.58
N ILE A 168 5.50 3.35 -17.85
CA ILE A 168 6.59 3.91 -18.65
C ILE A 168 6.08 4.43 -19.98
N LEU A 169 6.81 5.36 -20.58
CA LEU A 169 6.52 5.83 -21.93
C LEU A 169 6.51 4.67 -22.92
N LYS A 170 5.51 4.63 -23.79
CA LYS A 170 5.43 3.65 -24.87
C LYS A 170 6.60 3.71 -25.82
N SER A 171 7.24 4.88 -25.92
CA SER A 171 8.45 5.12 -26.72
C SER A 171 9.73 4.57 -26.08
N THR A 172 9.69 4.11 -24.85
CA THR A 172 10.85 3.49 -24.18
C THR A 172 11.26 2.22 -24.93
N THR A 173 12.55 2.04 -25.17
CA THR A 173 13.08 0.83 -25.79
C THR A 173 12.69 -0.41 -24.95
N ASN A 174 12.14 -1.44 -25.59
CA ASN A 174 11.67 -2.65 -24.94
C ASN A 174 10.56 -2.44 -23.87
N ALA A 175 9.76 -1.39 -24.00
CA ALA A 175 8.74 -1.04 -23.02
C ALA A 175 7.82 -2.22 -22.63
N GLU A 176 7.30 -2.96 -23.62
CA GLU A 176 6.43 -4.12 -23.37
C GLU A 176 7.14 -5.25 -22.61
N ALA A 177 8.40 -5.52 -22.95
CA ALA A 177 9.21 -6.52 -22.26
C ALA A 177 9.49 -6.10 -20.80
N ILE A 178 9.80 -4.83 -20.56
CA ILE A 178 10.02 -4.28 -19.20
C ILE A 178 8.77 -4.44 -18.35
N ILE A 179 7.61 -4.08 -18.89
CA ILE A 179 6.32 -4.20 -18.16
C ILE A 179 5.98 -5.67 -17.89
N SER A 180 6.12 -6.54 -18.87
CA SER A 180 5.84 -7.97 -18.70
C SER A 180 6.73 -8.60 -17.63
N GLU A 181 8.02 -8.30 -17.65
CA GLU A 181 8.98 -8.79 -16.67
C GLU A 181 8.74 -8.19 -15.28
N PHE A 182 8.38 -6.91 -15.20
CA PHE A 182 7.96 -6.28 -13.95
C PHE A 182 6.79 -7.05 -13.31
N ASN A 183 5.73 -7.34 -14.08
CA ASN A 183 4.57 -8.08 -13.59
C ASN A 183 4.96 -9.46 -13.05
N GLU A 184 5.82 -10.18 -13.76
CA GLU A 184 6.31 -11.49 -13.34
C GLU A 184 7.16 -11.38 -12.07
N ASN A 185 8.04 -10.37 -11.97
CA ASN A 185 8.89 -10.16 -10.80
C ASN A 185 8.06 -9.81 -9.55
N ILE A 186 6.96 -9.07 -9.68
CA ILE A 186 6.03 -8.84 -8.57
C ILE A 186 5.42 -10.18 -8.09
N ARG A 187 5.00 -11.07 -9.00
CA ARG A 187 4.49 -12.40 -8.63
C ARG A 187 5.55 -13.24 -7.90
N GLN A 188 6.78 -13.20 -8.39
CA GLN A 188 7.91 -13.90 -7.75
C GLN A 188 8.21 -13.34 -6.35
N MET A 189 8.14 -12.02 -6.18
CA MET A 189 8.32 -11.38 -4.88
C MET A 189 7.22 -11.80 -3.88
N MET A 190 5.99 -11.99 -4.34
CA MET A 190 4.92 -12.54 -3.51
C MET A 190 5.22 -14.00 -3.15
N ALA A 191 5.69 -14.81 -4.10
CA ALA A 191 6.00 -16.22 -3.88
C ALA A 191 7.13 -16.45 -2.89
N ASP A 192 8.20 -15.64 -2.95
CA ASP A 192 9.39 -15.79 -2.11
C ASP A 192 9.33 -14.98 -0.79
N GLY A 193 8.27 -14.22 -0.58
CA GLY A 193 8.05 -13.44 0.62
C GLY A 193 8.64 -12.02 0.63
N THR A 194 9.41 -11.65 -0.39
CA THR A 194 10.03 -10.31 -0.47
C THR A 194 8.98 -9.21 -0.51
N TYR A 195 7.86 -9.45 -1.17
CA TYR A 195 6.75 -8.50 -1.24
C TYR A 195 6.20 -8.17 0.15
N ASN A 196 5.91 -9.19 0.94
CA ASN A 196 5.42 -9.02 2.31
C ASN A 196 6.49 -8.37 3.21
N ASP A 197 7.76 -8.75 3.04
CA ASP A 197 8.87 -8.19 3.81
C ASP A 197 9.03 -6.68 3.56
N ILE A 198 8.94 -6.24 2.31
CA ILE A 198 9.00 -4.80 1.97
C ILE A 198 7.84 -4.03 2.60
N LEU A 199 6.62 -4.60 2.54
CA LEU A 199 5.44 -3.98 3.13
C LEU A 199 5.37 -4.10 4.65
N GLU A 200 6.25 -4.90 5.26
CA GLU A 200 6.25 -5.22 6.69
C GLU A 200 4.90 -5.82 7.17
N LEU A 201 4.31 -6.64 6.32
CA LEU A 201 3.04 -7.31 6.55
C LEU A 201 3.20 -8.82 6.56
N ASN A 202 2.53 -9.48 7.50
CA ASN A 202 2.49 -10.93 7.57
C ASN A 202 1.58 -11.52 6.50
N TRP A 203 0.44 -10.91 6.28
CA TRP A 203 -0.58 -11.40 5.37
C TRP A 203 -1.11 -10.29 4.48
N ILE A 204 -1.26 -10.60 3.21
CA ILE A 204 -1.99 -9.79 2.24
C ILE A 204 -3.08 -10.63 1.59
N GLN A 205 -4.09 -10.00 1.03
CA GLN A 205 -5.14 -10.68 0.29
C GLN A 205 -5.02 -10.33 -1.18
N TYR A 206 -4.87 -11.34 -2.03
CA TYR A 206 -4.70 -11.17 -3.48
C TYR A 206 -5.15 -12.43 -4.25
N ASP A 207 -5.65 -12.27 -5.47
CA ASP A 207 -5.94 -13.37 -6.40
C ASP A 207 -4.65 -13.71 -7.16
N VAL A 208 -3.91 -14.72 -6.70
CA VAL A 208 -2.57 -15.03 -7.21
C VAL A 208 -2.60 -15.87 -8.49
N ASP A 209 -3.67 -16.64 -8.73
CA ASP A 209 -3.79 -17.52 -9.89
C ASP A 209 -4.81 -17.06 -10.93
N GLY A 210 -5.50 -15.92 -10.67
CA GLY A 210 -6.44 -15.33 -11.62
C GLY A 210 -7.77 -16.07 -11.73
N ASP A 211 -8.12 -16.92 -10.76
CA ASP A 211 -9.35 -17.72 -10.78
C ASP A 211 -10.59 -16.97 -10.22
N GLY A 212 -10.41 -15.74 -9.78
CA GLY A 212 -11.48 -14.90 -9.21
C GLY A 212 -11.74 -15.15 -7.72
N VAL A 213 -10.92 -15.93 -7.06
CA VAL A 213 -10.96 -16.18 -5.61
C VAL A 213 -9.70 -15.60 -4.97
N LEU A 214 -9.87 -14.85 -3.88
CA LEU A 214 -8.76 -14.26 -3.16
C LEU A 214 -8.10 -15.26 -2.22
N GLU A 215 -6.77 -15.35 -2.31
CA GLU A 215 -5.93 -16.07 -1.35
C GLU A 215 -5.39 -15.14 -0.28
N LEU A 216 -5.08 -15.73 0.87
CA LEU A 216 -4.25 -15.11 1.89
C LEU A 216 -2.79 -15.44 1.62
N VAL A 217 -2.03 -14.45 1.19
CA VAL A 217 -0.63 -14.58 0.79
C VAL A 217 0.28 -14.32 1.95
N MET A 218 1.15 -15.27 2.24
CA MET A 218 2.14 -15.17 3.32
C MET A 218 3.56 -15.26 2.76
N GLY A 219 4.43 -14.37 3.24
CA GLY A 219 5.87 -14.48 3.00
C GLY A 219 6.48 -15.66 3.74
N GLY A 220 7.49 -16.32 3.16
CA GLY A 220 8.11 -17.53 3.69
C GLY A 220 8.82 -17.40 5.04
N ARG A 221 8.93 -16.18 5.59
CA ARG A 221 9.60 -15.90 6.88
C ARG A 221 8.62 -15.61 8.02
N GLN A 222 7.32 -15.66 7.76
CA GLN A 222 6.32 -15.15 8.69
C GLN A 222 5.80 -16.24 9.65
N ALA A 223 5.47 -15.83 10.87
CA ALA A 223 4.98 -16.74 11.89
C ALA A 223 3.62 -17.35 11.51
N GLY A 224 3.59 -18.67 11.41
CA GLY A 224 2.44 -19.44 10.93
C GLY A 224 1.31 -19.52 11.94
N LYS A 225 0.59 -18.44 12.06
CA LYS A 225 -0.76 -18.48 12.62
C LYS A 225 -1.75 -18.44 11.47
N GLU A 226 -2.93 -18.96 11.67
CA GLU A 226 -4.07 -18.66 10.81
C GLU A 226 -4.12 -17.15 10.58
N ALA A 227 -4.51 -16.75 9.38
CA ALA A 227 -4.57 -15.35 9.04
C ALA A 227 -5.37 -14.58 10.09
N PRO A 228 -4.82 -13.48 10.61
CA PRO A 228 -5.55 -12.65 11.54
C PRO A 228 -6.78 -12.04 10.87
N ALA A 229 -7.74 -11.61 11.67
CA ALA A 229 -8.89 -10.85 11.16
C ALA A 229 -8.47 -9.56 10.40
N ASN A 230 -7.25 -9.07 10.63
CA ASN A 230 -6.68 -7.89 10.03
C ASN A 230 -5.55 -8.28 9.06
N TYR A 231 -5.85 -8.38 7.80
CA TYR A 231 -4.92 -8.48 6.69
C TYR A 231 -5.08 -7.29 5.76
N TYR A 232 -4.06 -7.00 5.01
CA TYR A 232 -4.11 -5.95 4.00
C TYR A 232 -4.70 -6.50 2.69
N ALA A 233 -5.78 -5.91 2.20
CA ALA A 233 -6.32 -6.26 0.90
C ALA A 233 -5.56 -5.51 -0.20
N LEU A 234 -4.91 -6.24 -1.09
CA LEU A 234 -4.14 -5.67 -2.18
C LEU A 234 -5.03 -5.23 -3.34
N MET A 235 -6.14 -5.91 -3.55
CA MET A 235 -7.15 -5.58 -4.55
C MET A 235 -8.49 -5.43 -3.89
N SER A 236 -9.15 -4.29 -4.07
CA SER A 236 -10.56 -4.14 -3.75
C SER A 236 -11.34 -5.01 -4.71
N ALA A 237 -11.76 -6.12 -4.20
CA ALA A 237 -12.36 -7.18 -4.96
C ALA A 237 -13.84 -6.93 -5.24
N SER A 238 -14.18 -5.85 -5.90
CA SER A 238 -15.49 -5.69 -6.52
C SER A 238 -15.67 -6.81 -7.53
N GLY A 239 -16.40 -7.84 -7.14
CA GLY A 239 -16.71 -9.00 -7.98
C GLY A 239 -15.84 -10.24 -7.76
N LEU A 240 -14.83 -10.21 -6.91
CA LEU A 240 -14.08 -11.40 -6.54
C LEU A 240 -14.67 -12.08 -5.31
N SER A 241 -14.58 -13.40 -5.23
CA SER A 241 -14.98 -14.17 -4.07
C SER A 241 -13.91 -14.07 -2.98
N THR A 242 -14.32 -13.74 -1.76
CA THR A 242 -13.44 -13.76 -0.59
C THR A 242 -13.53 -15.12 0.09
N ASN A 243 -12.48 -15.91 0.02
CA ASN A 243 -12.33 -17.12 0.80
C ASN A 243 -11.19 -16.93 1.79
N THR A 244 -11.50 -16.73 3.05
CA THR A 244 -10.50 -16.50 4.12
C THR A 244 -9.77 -17.76 4.55
N ASP A 245 -10.15 -18.93 4.04
CA ASP A 245 -9.50 -20.22 4.32
C ASP A 245 -8.74 -20.78 3.12
N ARG A 246 -8.23 -19.90 2.25
CA ARG A 246 -7.40 -20.25 1.10
C ARG A 246 -6.09 -19.51 1.20
N TYR A 247 -4.96 -20.22 1.09
CA TYR A 247 -3.62 -19.70 1.41
C TYR A 247 -2.68 -19.85 0.23
N TYR A 248 -1.85 -18.85 0.02
CA TYR A 248 -0.73 -18.91 -0.92
C TYR A 248 0.57 -18.78 -0.13
N ILE A 249 1.36 -19.83 -0.11
CA ILE A 249 2.58 -19.92 0.68
C ILE A 249 3.68 -20.51 -0.19
N ASN A 250 4.78 -19.78 -0.32
CA ASN A 250 5.96 -20.22 -1.07
C ASN A 250 5.62 -20.76 -2.48
N GLY A 251 4.80 -20.02 -3.20
CA GLY A 251 4.46 -20.35 -4.59
C GLY A 251 3.34 -21.38 -4.78
N THR A 252 2.70 -21.86 -3.73
CA THR A 252 1.65 -22.89 -3.80
C THR A 252 0.36 -22.44 -3.11
N VAL A 253 -0.77 -22.67 -3.76
CA VAL A 253 -2.11 -22.47 -3.20
C VAL A 253 -2.54 -23.67 -2.39
N TYR A 254 -3.05 -23.44 -1.18
CA TYR A 254 -3.58 -24.44 -0.27
C TYR A 254 -5.04 -24.12 0.08
N ASP A 255 -5.94 -25.08 -0.10
CA ASP A 255 -7.34 -24.97 0.34
C ASP A 255 -7.46 -25.45 1.79
N GLY A 256 -7.65 -24.49 2.70
CA GLY A 256 -7.77 -24.72 4.13
C GLY A 256 -6.41 -24.77 4.85
N TRP A 257 -6.38 -24.16 6.05
CA TRP A 257 -5.16 -24.13 6.88
C TRP A 257 -4.63 -25.52 7.21
N ASN A 258 -5.52 -26.51 7.34
CA ASN A 258 -5.13 -27.89 7.64
C ASN A 258 -4.31 -28.54 6.52
N THR A 259 -4.43 -28.07 5.30
CA THR A 259 -3.68 -28.61 4.14
C THR A 259 -2.29 -27.99 4.02
N VAL A 260 -2.03 -26.89 4.72
CA VAL A 260 -0.70 -26.26 4.74
C VAL A 260 0.30 -27.20 5.40
N PRO A 261 1.45 -27.49 4.74
CA PRO A 261 2.46 -28.39 5.29
C PRO A 261 3.00 -27.93 6.65
N ALA A 262 3.22 -28.89 7.55
CA ALA A 262 3.72 -28.61 8.91
C ALA A 262 5.06 -27.84 8.93
N LYS A 263 5.91 -28.05 7.91
CA LYS A 263 7.20 -27.35 7.79
C LYS A 263 7.03 -25.83 7.76
N PHE A 264 6.00 -25.31 7.07
CA PHE A 264 5.72 -23.87 7.03
C PHE A 264 5.19 -23.37 8.37
N LYS A 265 4.34 -24.16 9.03
CA LYS A 265 3.79 -23.82 10.35
C LYS A 265 4.88 -23.78 11.43
N ASN A 266 5.82 -24.70 11.40
CA ASN A 266 6.90 -24.82 12.39
C ASN A 266 8.01 -23.80 12.18
N ASP A 267 8.44 -23.55 10.95
CA ASP A 267 9.47 -22.56 10.64
C ASP A 267 9.00 -21.13 10.98
N LEU A 268 7.70 -20.88 10.80
CA LEU A 268 7.07 -19.64 11.14
C LEU A 268 7.04 -19.38 12.66
N ILE A 269 6.89 -20.42 13.48
CA ILE A 269 6.96 -20.32 14.94
C ILE A 269 8.39 -19.99 15.41
N LYS A 270 9.41 -20.51 14.75
CA LYS A 270 10.81 -20.21 15.09
C LYS A 270 11.19 -18.76 14.76
N ALA A 271 10.72 -18.23 13.65
CA ALA A 271 10.95 -16.83 13.26
C ALA A 271 10.34 -15.83 14.27
N ALA A 272 9.15 -16.14 14.83
CA ALA A 272 8.51 -15.30 15.84
C ALA A 272 9.27 -15.28 17.19
N ASN A 273 10.10 -16.27 17.46
CA ASN A 273 10.88 -16.37 18.69
C ASN A 273 12.32 -15.83 18.56
N SER A 274 12.77 -15.51 17.36
CA SER A 274 14.01 -14.76 17.15
C SER A 274 13.69 -13.27 17.32
N ALA A 275 14.05 -12.71 18.48
CA ALA A 275 13.96 -11.27 18.68
C ALA A 275 14.71 -10.55 17.56
N PRO A 276 14.19 -9.44 17.01
CA PRO A 276 14.95 -8.64 16.07
C PRO A 276 16.22 -8.20 16.76
N SER A 277 17.37 -8.59 16.21
CA SER A 277 18.62 -7.99 16.58
C SER A 277 18.48 -6.49 16.33
N GLU A 278 18.80 -5.68 17.33
CA GLU A 278 18.90 -4.24 17.20
C GLU A 278 19.88 -3.89 16.06
N SER A 279 19.39 -3.87 14.85
CA SER A 279 20.09 -3.28 13.73
C SER A 279 19.74 -1.80 13.70
N GLY A 280 20.79 -1.00 13.78
CA GLY A 280 20.80 0.42 14.00
C GLY A 280 19.67 1.22 13.32
N GLY A 281 19.01 2.02 14.13
CA GLY A 281 17.85 2.79 13.73
C GLY A 281 18.11 3.65 12.50
N LEU A 282 17.34 3.39 11.44
CA LEU A 282 17.14 4.35 10.37
C LEU A 282 16.42 5.56 10.98
N LYS A 283 17.16 6.67 11.09
CA LYS A 283 16.55 7.96 11.44
C LYS A 283 15.78 8.45 10.22
N LEU A 284 14.48 8.20 10.20
CA LEU A 284 13.60 8.76 9.20
C LEU A 284 13.31 10.22 9.58
N LYS A 285 13.66 11.13 8.69
CA LYS A 285 13.13 12.49 8.68
C LYS A 285 11.92 12.48 7.77
N PHE A 286 10.78 12.93 8.30
CA PHE A 286 9.59 13.23 7.53
C PHE A 286 9.78 14.53 6.75
#